data_00f6b2300bb65f4aeceddeebc49b3659
#
_entry.id   00f6b2300bb65f4aeceddeebc49b3659
#
_cell.length_a   1.000
_cell.length_b   1.000
_cell.length_c   1.000
_cell.angle_alpha   90.00
_cell.angle_beta   90.00
_cell.angle_gamma   90.00
#
_symmetry.space_group_name_H-M   'P 1'
#
loop_
_entity.id
_entity.type
_entity.pdbx_description
1 polymer ?
#
loop_
_entity_poly.entity_id
_entity_poly.type
_entity_poly.pdbx_seq_one_letter_code
_entity_poly.pdbx_strand_id
1 'polypeptide(L)'
;MPKKAPDRKILDKARTLFWRKGYNCTSMRDIAAAYGCKPANIYNFFSNKEEILFEVLREEMEQIIAPIKHLEEDDGTTPEEQLRLLIESHLKLTLSYRRSAKLLFDVALDNLSRANRKKIVDLRDTYDRIIRKILRRGMDTGCFRNIDEKIAGFMLASMITRTRIWYHPKKGVSVEELADFIFEFALNGLRIEKLKVTPKTPPKRK
;
A
#
# COMPACT_ATOMS: atom_id res chain seq x y z
N MET A 1 -17.98 29.06 12.39
CA MET A 1 -18.75 28.49 11.25
C MET A 1 -18.35 27.03 11.07
N PRO A 2 -19.27 26.12 10.80
CA PRO A 2 -18.90 24.73 10.51
C PRO A 2 -18.00 24.70 9.27
N LYS A 3 -16.91 23.90 9.33
CA LYS A 3 -16.01 23.71 8.19
C LYS A 3 -16.75 23.03 7.04
N LYS A 4 -16.43 23.42 5.81
CA LYS A 4 -16.87 22.71 4.61
C LYS A 4 -16.20 21.33 4.56
N ALA A 5 -16.87 20.36 3.93
CA ALA A 5 -16.28 19.08 3.66
C ALA A 5 -14.95 19.24 2.88
N PRO A 6 -13.94 18.37 3.13
CA PRO A 6 -12.66 18.43 2.41
C PRO A 6 -12.86 18.45 0.90
N ASP A 7 -12.23 19.44 0.23
CA ASP A 7 -12.25 19.51 -1.23
C ASP A 7 -11.11 18.64 -1.79
N ARG A 8 -11.46 17.58 -2.51
CA ARG A 8 -10.52 16.63 -3.10
C ARG A 8 -9.48 17.29 -4.01
N LYS A 9 -9.87 18.37 -4.73
CA LYS A 9 -8.92 19.11 -5.58
C LYS A 9 -7.83 19.80 -4.75
N ILE A 10 -8.15 20.28 -3.54
CA ILE A 10 -7.15 20.85 -2.63
C ILE A 10 -6.18 19.74 -2.19
N LEU A 11 -6.69 18.56 -1.82
CA LEU A 11 -5.88 17.42 -1.41
C LEU A 11 -4.94 16.96 -2.54
N ASP A 12 -5.40 16.91 -3.79
CA ASP A 12 -4.58 16.54 -4.94
C ASP A 12 -3.44 17.53 -5.22
N LYS A 13 -3.72 18.85 -5.09
CA LYS A 13 -2.70 19.89 -5.21
C LYS A 13 -1.69 19.81 -4.07
N ALA A 14 -2.16 19.64 -2.85
CA ALA A 14 -1.31 19.51 -1.66
C ALA A 14 -0.43 18.25 -1.76
N ARG A 15 -1.00 17.11 -2.14
CA ARG A 15 -0.27 15.84 -2.38
C ARG A 15 0.87 16.06 -3.37
N THR A 16 0.60 16.73 -4.49
CA THR A 16 1.62 17.05 -5.52
C THR A 16 2.74 17.92 -4.96
N LEU A 17 2.39 18.95 -4.16
CA LEU A 17 3.38 19.86 -3.56
C LEU A 17 4.21 19.17 -2.48
N PHE A 18 3.58 18.42 -1.58
CA PHE A 18 4.27 17.65 -0.55
C PHE A 18 5.27 16.67 -1.17
N TRP A 19 4.89 16.08 -2.31
CA TRP A 19 5.77 15.22 -3.07
C TRP A 19 6.96 15.96 -3.70
N ARG A 20 6.71 17.08 -4.37
CA ARG A 20 7.74 17.78 -5.16
C ARG A 20 8.72 18.58 -4.31
N LYS A 21 8.22 19.26 -3.29
CA LYS A 21 8.99 20.18 -2.44
C LYS A 21 9.27 19.60 -1.05
N GLY A 22 8.58 18.52 -0.65
CA GLY A 22 8.54 18.05 0.72
C GLY A 22 7.48 18.77 1.56
N TYR A 23 7.04 18.10 2.64
CA TYR A 23 6.04 18.66 3.55
C TYR A 23 6.52 19.97 4.20
N ASN A 24 7.74 19.97 4.74
CA ASN A 24 8.27 21.13 5.49
C ASN A 24 8.43 22.37 4.61
N CYS A 25 8.81 22.18 3.35
CA CYS A 25 9.00 23.27 2.37
C CYS A 25 7.70 23.70 1.65
N THR A 26 6.56 23.15 2.00
CA THR A 26 5.26 23.52 1.44
C THR A 26 4.48 24.32 2.46
N SER A 27 3.98 25.50 2.07
CA SER A 27 3.14 26.38 2.89
C SER A 27 1.66 26.30 2.49
N MET A 28 0.76 26.77 3.35
CA MET A 28 -0.67 26.97 3.03
C MET A 28 -0.86 27.94 1.84
N ARG A 29 0.05 28.92 1.68
CA ARG A 29 0.06 29.85 0.54
C ARG A 29 0.41 29.14 -0.77
N ASP A 30 1.37 28.20 -0.75
CA ASP A 30 1.70 27.40 -1.93
C ASP A 30 0.52 26.53 -2.37
N ILE A 31 -0.19 25.94 -1.41
CA ILE A 31 -1.38 25.12 -1.69
C ILE A 31 -2.49 25.97 -2.29
N ALA A 32 -2.74 27.15 -1.72
CA ALA A 32 -3.74 28.11 -2.23
C ALA A 32 -3.42 28.57 -3.66
N ALA A 33 -2.15 28.90 -3.91
CA ALA A 33 -1.69 29.29 -5.25
C ALA A 33 -1.86 28.15 -6.26
N ALA A 34 -1.51 26.91 -5.88
CA ALA A 34 -1.68 25.74 -6.73
C ALA A 34 -3.15 25.37 -7.00
N TYR A 35 -4.03 25.69 -6.06
CA TYR A 35 -5.48 25.51 -6.21
C TYR A 35 -6.13 26.66 -6.99
N GLY A 36 -5.48 27.82 -7.09
CA GLY A 36 -6.00 29.02 -7.77
C GLY A 36 -6.89 29.89 -6.91
N CYS A 37 -6.64 29.99 -5.60
CA CYS A 37 -7.44 30.81 -4.69
C CYS A 37 -6.57 31.61 -3.70
N LYS A 38 -7.23 32.53 -2.96
CA LYS A 38 -6.58 33.23 -1.84
C LYS A 38 -6.39 32.27 -0.66
N PRO A 39 -5.30 32.40 0.14
CA PRO A 39 -5.04 31.54 1.30
C PRO A 39 -6.21 31.47 2.28
N ALA A 40 -6.93 32.54 2.49
CA ALA A 40 -8.12 32.59 3.36
C ALA A 40 -9.19 31.56 2.95
N ASN A 41 -9.31 31.27 1.67
CA ASN A 41 -10.30 30.30 1.18
C ASN A 41 -9.93 28.85 1.57
N ILE A 42 -8.63 28.50 1.65
CA ILE A 42 -8.19 27.16 2.10
C ILE A 42 -8.54 26.95 3.58
N TYR A 43 -8.45 28.01 4.41
CA TYR A 43 -8.80 27.93 5.82
C TYR A 43 -10.30 27.68 6.09
N ASN A 44 -11.17 27.84 5.08
CA ASN A 44 -12.57 27.44 5.18
C ASN A 44 -12.73 25.89 5.18
N PHE A 45 -11.74 25.16 4.69
CA PHE A 45 -11.73 23.69 4.59
C PHE A 45 -10.80 23.05 5.64
N PHE A 46 -9.60 23.62 5.82
CA PHE A 46 -8.53 23.05 6.65
C PHE A 46 -7.94 24.12 7.57
N SER A 47 -7.85 23.84 8.86
CA SER A 47 -7.30 24.78 9.85
C SER A 47 -5.78 24.98 9.70
N ASN A 48 -5.07 23.98 9.23
CA ASN A 48 -3.61 24.00 9.10
C ASN A 48 -3.13 22.96 8.07
N LYS A 49 -1.84 22.99 7.81
CA LYS A 49 -1.18 22.10 6.85
C LYS A 49 -1.20 20.63 7.29
N GLU A 50 -1.13 20.38 8.60
CA GLU A 50 -1.19 19.03 9.16
C GLU A 50 -2.54 18.34 8.86
N GLU A 51 -3.65 19.08 8.98
CA GLU A 51 -4.97 18.55 8.67
C GLU A 51 -5.07 18.11 7.20
N ILE A 52 -4.47 18.88 6.28
CA ILE A 52 -4.39 18.51 4.86
C ILE A 52 -3.54 17.25 4.69
N LEU A 53 -2.40 17.15 5.38
CA LEU A 53 -1.54 15.98 5.33
C LEU A 53 -2.27 14.73 5.84
N PHE A 54 -2.95 14.86 6.98
CA PHE A 54 -3.74 13.78 7.56
C PHE A 54 -4.79 13.26 6.57
N GLU A 55 -5.58 14.17 5.96
CA GLU A 55 -6.61 13.78 4.99
C GLU A 55 -6.01 13.11 3.74
N VAL A 56 -4.87 13.60 3.25
CA VAL A 56 -4.15 12.98 2.13
C VAL A 56 -3.74 11.54 2.47
N LEU A 57 -3.16 11.31 3.65
CA LEU A 57 -2.72 9.98 4.09
C LEU A 57 -3.90 9.05 4.38
N ARG A 58 -4.96 9.58 4.98
CA ARG A 58 -6.19 8.84 5.24
C ARG A 58 -6.83 8.34 3.95
N GLU A 59 -7.02 9.24 2.96
CA GLU A 59 -7.57 8.85 1.65
C GLU A 59 -6.73 7.77 0.97
N GLU A 60 -5.40 7.88 1.01
CA GLU A 60 -4.50 6.87 0.40
C GLU A 60 -4.69 5.51 1.06
N MET A 61 -4.72 5.44 2.39
CA MET A 61 -4.93 4.18 3.10
C MET A 61 -6.31 3.59 2.85
N GLU A 62 -7.36 4.42 2.90
CA GLU A 62 -8.72 3.96 2.64
C GLU A 62 -8.88 3.39 1.22
N GLN A 63 -8.23 4.00 0.23
CA GLN A 63 -8.26 3.52 -1.16
C GLN A 63 -7.51 2.20 -1.33
N ILE A 64 -6.43 1.97 -0.58
CA ILE A 64 -5.70 0.70 -0.57
C ILE A 64 -6.55 -0.40 0.10
N ILE A 65 -7.23 -0.07 1.20
CA ILE A 65 -7.99 -1.04 1.99
C ILE A 65 -9.34 -1.38 1.35
N ALA A 66 -10.04 -0.40 0.79
CA ALA A 66 -11.42 -0.57 0.31
C ALA A 66 -11.60 -1.78 -0.65
N PRO A 67 -10.73 -2.01 -1.66
CA PRO A 67 -10.89 -3.14 -2.58
C PRO A 67 -10.71 -4.52 -1.94
N ILE A 68 -9.97 -4.60 -0.82
CA ILE A 68 -9.56 -5.86 -0.18
C ILE A 68 -10.21 -6.09 1.19
N LYS A 69 -11.00 -5.13 1.68
CA LYS A 69 -11.60 -5.21 3.02
C LYS A 69 -12.50 -6.44 3.19
N HIS A 70 -13.23 -6.81 2.14
CA HIS A 70 -14.11 -7.98 2.15
C HIS A 70 -13.36 -9.30 2.36
N LEU A 71 -12.05 -9.36 2.05
CA LEU A 71 -11.21 -10.55 2.25
C LEU A 71 -11.01 -10.91 3.74
N GLU A 72 -11.36 -10.01 4.66
CA GLU A 72 -11.36 -10.35 6.10
C GLU A 72 -12.42 -11.38 6.47
N GLU A 73 -13.52 -11.45 5.72
CA GLU A 73 -14.66 -12.33 6.01
C GLU A 73 -14.91 -13.36 4.90
N ASP A 74 -14.14 -13.29 3.82
CA ASP A 74 -14.28 -14.19 2.67
C ASP A 74 -13.54 -15.51 2.92
N ASP A 75 -14.31 -16.57 3.19
CA ASP A 75 -13.80 -17.94 3.31
C ASP A 75 -14.06 -18.78 2.03
N GLY A 76 -14.76 -18.25 1.04
CA GLY A 76 -15.09 -18.92 -0.22
C GLY A 76 -13.97 -18.91 -1.26
N THR A 77 -13.14 -17.86 -1.25
CA THR A 77 -12.02 -17.71 -2.18
C THR A 77 -10.76 -18.38 -1.63
N THR A 78 -9.94 -18.98 -2.48
CA THR A 78 -8.68 -19.61 -2.02
C THR A 78 -7.66 -18.58 -1.51
N PRO A 79 -6.76 -18.94 -0.58
CA PRO A 79 -5.71 -18.04 -0.12
C PRO A 79 -4.82 -17.51 -1.25
N GLU A 80 -4.58 -18.30 -2.29
CA GLU A 80 -3.82 -17.90 -3.48
C GLU A 80 -4.55 -16.81 -4.27
N GLU A 81 -5.85 -16.98 -4.51
CA GLU A 81 -6.70 -15.98 -5.20
C GLU A 81 -6.81 -14.68 -4.39
N GLN A 82 -6.97 -14.78 -3.07
CA GLN A 82 -7.00 -13.63 -2.17
C GLN A 82 -5.66 -12.87 -2.20
N LEU A 83 -4.54 -13.58 -2.21
CA LEU A 83 -3.21 -12.98 -2.32
C LEU A 83 -3.03 -12.27 -3.67
N ARG A 84 -3.48 -12.89 -4.76
CA ARG A 84 -3.46 -12.28 -6.10
C ARG A 84 -4.26 -10.98 -6.12
N LEU A 85 -5.49 -11.01 -5.66
CA LEU A 85 -6.38 -9.84 -5.62
C LEU A 85 -5.77 -8.70 -4.80
N LEU A 86 -5.16 -9.01 -3.66
CA LEU A 86 -4.48 -8.02 -2.82
C LEU A 86 -3.31 -7.36 -3.58
N ILE A 87 -2.45 -8.16 -4.23
CA ILE A 87 -1.30 -7.66 -4.97
C ILE A 87 -1.75 -6.77 -6.14
N GLU A 88 -2.69 -7.25 -6.95
CA GLU A 88 -3.21 -6.53 -8.12
C GLU A 88 -3.87 -5.20 -7.72
N SER A 89 -4.76 -5.23 -6.72
CA SER A 89 -5.48 -4.04 -6.26
C SER A 89 -4.53 -2.99 -5.70
N HIS A 90 -3.59 -3.40 -4.85
CA HIS A 90 -2.63 -2.48 -4.24
C HIS A 90 -1.63 -1.94 -5.28
N LEU A 91 -1.13 -2.78 -6.19
CA LEU A 91 -0.21 -2.36 -7.24
C LEU A 91 -0.88 -1.37 -8.21
N LYS A 92 -2.10 -1.68 -8.65
CA LYS A 92 -2.88 -0.83 -9.55
C LYS A 92 -3.08 0.56 -8.97
N LEU A 93 -3.41 0.64 -7.69
CA LEU A 93 -3.55 1.90 -6.98
C LEU A 93 -2.18 2.61 -6.83
N THR A 94 -1.16 1.87 -6.40
CA THR A 94 0.21 2.39 -6.23
C THR A 94 0.76 3.04 -7.48
N LEU A 95 0.45 2.51 -8.66
CA LEU A 95 0.94 2.99 -9.95
C LEU A 95 -0.02 3.96 -10.66
N SER A 96 -1.33 3.97 -10.32
CA SER A 96 -2.32 4.88 -10.89
C SER A 96 -2.14 6.32 -10.42
N TYR A 97 -1.71 6.53 -9.18
CA TYR A 97 -1.38 7.86 -8.69
C TYR A 97 -0.04 8.31 -9.24
N ARG A 98 -0.09 9.27 -10.18
CA ARG A 98 1.09 9.94 -10.72
C ARG A 98 2.08 10.20 -9.58
N ARG A 99 3.24 9.56 -9.63
CA ARG A 99 4.53 9.80 -8.93
C ARG A 99 4.54 10.59 -7.60
N SER A 100 3.38 10.98 -7.05
CA SER A 100 3.27 12.00 -6.00
C SER A 100 3.29 11.47 -4.57
N ALA A 101 3.06 10.18 -4.32
CA ALA A 101 2.86 9.66 -2.96
C ALA A 101 4.08 8.97 -2.35
N LYS A 102 5.23 9.01 -3.00
CA LYS A 102 6.40 8.17 -2.75
C LYS A 102 7.06 8.30 -1.37
N LEU A 103 6.93 9.42 -0.70
CA LEU A 103 7.65 9.71 0.56
C LEU A 103 6.73 10.06 1.72
N LEU A 104 5.41 10.10 1.49
CA LEU A 104 4.52 10.61 2.52
C LEU A 104 4.42 9.66 3.72
N PHE A 105 4.53 8.34 3.53
CA PHE A 105 4.33 7.41 4.63
C PHE A 105 5.46 7.39 5.66
N ASP A 106 6.72 7.38 5.24
CA ASP A 106 7.84 7.20 6.19
C ASP A 106 8.23 8.51 6.88
N VAL A 107 8.17 9.63 6.15
CA VAL A 107 8.59 10.96 6.67
C VAL A 107 7.39 11.77 7.19
N ALA A 108 6.19 11.46 6.73
CA ALA A 108 5.02 12.26 7.02
C ALA A 108 4.38 11.97 8.38
N LEU A 109 4.50 10.75 8.89
CA LEU A 109 3.92 10.39 10.20
C LEU A 109 4.49 11.23 11.35
N ASP A 110 5.74 11.64 11.26
CA ASP A 110 6.38 12.48 12.27
C ASP A 110 5.88 13.93 12.26
N ASN A 111 5.22 14.34 11.17
CA ASN A 111 4.59 15.65 11.05
C ASN A 111 3.12 15.69 11.48
N LEU A 112 2.59 14.55 11.95
CA LEU A 112 1.23 14.45 12.47
C LEU A 112 1.20 14.58 13.98
N SER A 113 0.14 15.18 14.51
CA SER A 113 -0.20 15.09 15.92
C SER A 113 -0.37 13.64 16.35
N ARG A 114 -0.19 13.37 17.64
CA ARG A 114 -0.35 12.01 18.21
C ARG A 114 -1.71 11.39 17.85
N ALA A 115 -2.79 12.19 17.87
CA ALA A 115 -4.14 11.73 17.57
C ALA A 115 -4.30 11.34 16.08
N ASN A 116 -3.82 12.17 15.15
CA ASN A 116 -3.90 11.92 13.72
C ASN A 116 -2.96 10.77 13.31
N ARG A 117 -1.74 10.74 13.87
CA ARG A 117 -0.80 9.64 13.68
C ARG A 117 -1.44 8.31 14.07
N LYS A 118 -2.08 8.23 15.24
CA LYS A 118 -2.76 7.02 15.69
C LYS A 118 -3.79 6.53 14.66
N LYS A 119 -4.63 7.43 14.14
CA LYS A 119 -5.65 7.05 13.12
C LYS A 119 -5.03 6.47 11.85
N ILE A 120 -3.90 7.03 11.38
CA ILE A 120 -3.20 6.47 10.20
C ILE A 120 -2.58 5.12 10.52
N VAL A 121 -2.00 4.95 11.72
CA VAL A 121 -1.47 3.66 12.17
C VAL A 121 -2.59 2.63 12.27
N ASP A 122 -3.75 2.96 12.82
CA ASP A 122 -4.92 2.07 12.90
C ASP A 122 -5.39 1.58 11.50
N LEU A 123 -5.32 2.45 10.48
CA LEU A 123 -5.59 2.05 9.08
C LEU A 123 -4.51 1.09 8.54
N ARG A 124 -3.23 1.37 8.81
CA ARG A 124 -2.13 0.47 8.43
C ARG A 124 -2.28 -0.91 9.10
N ASP A 125 -2.63 -0.92 10.38
CA ASP A 125 -2.87 -2.17 11.12
C ASP A 125 -4.03 -2.97 10.52
N THR A 126 -5.05 -2.28 9.96
CA THR A 126 -6.14 -2.96 9.24
C THR A 126 -5.61 -3.64 7.98
N TYR A 127 -4.82 -2.95 7.16
CA TYR A 127 -4.19 -3.54 5.98
C TYR A 127 -3.30 -4.74 6.34
N ASP A 128 -2.47 -4.58 7.36
CA ASP A 128 -1.58 -5.63 7.87
C ASP A 128 -2.37 -6.86 8.36
N ARG A 129 -3.50 -6.65 9.02
CA ARG A 129 -4.37 -7.72 9.50
C ARG A 129 -4.96 -8.53 8.34
N ILE A 130 -5.39 -7.87 7.24
CA ILE A 130 -5.88 -8.53 6.04
C ILE A 130 -4.81 -9.44 5.45
N ILE A 131 -3.60 -8.92 5.20
CA ILE A 131 -2.48 -9.72 4.67
C ILE A 131 -2.20 -10.93 5.56
N ARG A 132 -2.06 -10.70 6.88
CA ARG A 132 -1.73 -11.80 7.81
C ARG A 132 -2.82 -12.85 7.87
N LYS A 133 -4.11 -12.46 7.76
CA LYS A 133 -5.20 -13.43 7.71
C LYS A 133 -5.10 -14.31 6.47
N ILE A 134 -4.83 -13.74 5.30
CA ILE A 134 -4.63 -14.50 4.06
C ILE A 134 -3.47 -15.48 4.20
N LEU A 135 -2.32 -15.02 4.70
CA LEU A 135 -1.13 -15.84 4.87
C LEU A 135 -1.37 -16.98 5.87
N ARG A 136 -1.98 -16.70 7.02
CA ARG A 136 -2.31 -17.69 8.05
C ARG A 136 -3.26 -18.75 7.50
N ARG A 137 -4.33 -18.34 6.83
CA ARG A 137 -5.27 -19.26 6.20
C ARG A 137 -4.57 -20.16 5.16
N GLY A 138 -3.63 -19.63 4.38
CA GLY A 138 -2.83 -20.43 3.45
C GLY A 138 -1.94 -21.44 4.16
N MET A 139 -1.37 -21.11 5.31
CA MET A 139 -0.62 -22.05 6.15
C MET A 139 -1.53 -23.13 6.74
N ASP A 140 -2.69 -22.74 7.29
CA ASP A 140 -3.65 -23.66 7.92
C ASP A 140 -4.24 -24.66 6.93
N THR A 141 -4.44 -24.25 5.66
CA THR A 141 -4.93 -25.11 4.58
C THR A 141 -3.80 -25.90 3.89
N GLY A 142 -2.55 -25.69 4.26
CA GLY A 142 -1.40 -26.35 3.66
C GLY A 142 -1.03 -25.86 2.25
N CYS A 143 -1.62 -24.74 1.76
CA CYS A 143 -1.24 -24.12 0.50
C CYS A 143 0.09 -23.36 0.61
N PHE A 144 0.37 -22.78 1.78
CA PHE A 144 1.59 -22.06 2.06
C PHE A 144 2.42 -22.80 3.10
N ARG A 145 3.75 -22.67 2.98
CA ARG A 145 4.67 -23.17 4.01
C ARG A 145 4.54 -22.38 5.31
N ASN A 146 4.88 -22.98 6.42
CA ASN A 146 4.90 -22.29 7.70
C ASN A 146 6.01 -21.22 7.74
N ILE A 147 5.62 -19.98 7.90
CA ILE A 147 6.49 -18.80 7.92
C ILE A 147 5.97 -17.80 8.94
N ASP A 148 6.79 -16.80 9.29
CA ASP A 148 6.33 -15.65 10.05
C ASP A 148 5.45 -14.75 9.15
N GLU A 149 4.13 -14.76 9.40
CA GLU A 149 3.17 -14.00 8.61
C GLU A 149 3.39 -12.47 8.70
N LYS A 150 3.97 -11.99 9.78
CA LYS A 150 4.27 -10.55 9.96
C LYS A 150 5.43 -10.14 9.05
N ILE A 151 6.51 -10.91 9.05
CA ILE A 151 7.66 -10.66 8.18
C ILE A 151 7.25 -10.78 6.72
N ALA A 152 6.54 -11.84 6.36
CA ALA A 152 6.07 -12.05 5.00
C ALA A 152 5.14 -10.93 4.52
N GLY A 153 4.21 -10.48 5.38
CA GLY A 153 3.32 -9.35 5.09
C GLY A 153 4.09 -8.05 4.82
N PHE A 154 5.09 -7.72 5.64
CA PHE A 154 5.95 -6.55 5.41
C PHE A 154 6.77 -6.65 4.12
N MET A 155 7.28 -7.82 3.78
CA MET A 155 8.01 -8.04 2.53
C MET A 155 7.09 -7.84 1.32
N LEU A 156 5.88 -8.41 1.33
CA LEU A 156 4.87 -8.25 0.28
C LEU A 156 4.49 -6.77 0.09
N ALA A 157 4.11 -6.09 1.17
CA ALA A 157 3.77 -4.67 1.12
C ALA A 157 4.95 -3.81 0.60
N SER A 158 6.18 -4.14 0.99
CA SER A 158 7.39 -3.45 0.54
C SER A 158 7.66 -3.67 -0.94
N MET A 159 7.52 -4.90 -1.45
CA MET A 159 7.67 -5.19 -2.87
C MET A 159 6.69 -4.33 -3.71
N ILE A 160 5.42 -4.30 -3.32
CA ILE A 160 4.39 -3.53 -4.04
C ILE A 160 4.69 -2.03 -3.97
N THR A 161 4.90 -1.48 -2.79
CA THR A 161 5.07 -0.03 -2.60
C THR A 161 6.35 0.50 -3.24
N ARG A 162 7.42 -0.30 -3.29
CA ARG A 162 8.69 0.08 -3.90
C ARG A 162 8.63 0.15 -5.43
N THR A 163 7.66 -0.46 -6.09
CA THR A 163 7.50 -0.37 -7.57
C THR A 163 7.39 1.07 -8.06
N ARG A 164 6.78 1.96 -7.29
CA ARG A 164 6.72 3.40 -7.59
C ARG A 164 8.08 4.03 -7.90
N ILE A 165 9.16 3.46 -7.35
CA ILE A 165 10.50 4.07 -7.43
C ILE A 165 11.14 3.77 -8.78
N TRP A 166 11.00 2.57 -9.25
CA TRP A 166 11.75 2.05 -10.39
C TRP A 166 10.88 1.69 -11.60
N TYR A 167 9.58 1.42 -11.40
CA TYR A 167 8.70 1.06 -12.50
C TYR A 167 8.36 2.27 -13.38
N HIS A 168 8.49 2.07 -14.69
CA HIS A 168 8.13 3.04 -15.72
C HIS A 168 7.31 2.37 -16.81
N PRO A 169 6.02 2.76 -17.00
CA PRO A 169 5.10 2.10 -17.95
C PRO A 169 5.61 2.09 -19.41
N LYS A 170 6.51 3.01 -19.75
CA LYS A 170 7.07 3.14 -21.12
C LYS A 170 8.18 2.12 -21.44
N LYS A 171 8.56 1.24 -20.49
CA LYS A 171 9.66 0.27 -20.66
C LYS A 171 9.19 -1.16 -20.98
N GLY A 172 8.00 -1.34 -21.52
CA GLY A 172 7.57 -2.60 -22.11
C GLY A 172 6.86 -3.61 -21.21
N VAL A 173 6.78 -3.38 -19.89
CA VAL A 173 6.05 -4.24 -18.97
C VAL A 173 4.78 -3.51 -18.52
N SER A 174 3.61 -4.13 -18.71
CA SER A 174 2.33 -3.59 -18.23
C SER A 174 2.19 -3.68 -16.71
N VAL A 175 1.18 -3.01 -16.14
CA VAL A 175 0.88 -3.10 -14.70
C VAL A 175 0.40 -4.50 -14.34
N GLU A 176 -0.35 -5.11 -15.24
CA GLU A 176 -0.88 -6.46 -15.12
C GLU A 176 0.27 -7.50 -15.12
N GLU A 177 1.17 -7.43 -16.09
CA GLU A 177 2.37 -8.31 -16.14
C GLU A 177 3.25 -8.14 -14.90
N LEU A 178 3.38 -6.90 -14.40
CA LEU A 178 4.13 -6.66 -13.16
C LEU A 178 3.42 -7.26 -11.94
N ALA A 179 2.09 -7.20 -11.88
CA ALA A 179 1.31 -7.82 -10.82
C ALA A 179 1.47 -9.35 -10.83
N ASP A 180 1.38 -9.96 -12.01
CA ASP A 180 1.61 -11.39 -12.19
C ASP A 180 3.03 -11.79 -11.75
N PHE A 181 4.04 -11.03 -12.14
CA PHE A 181 5.41 -11.29 -11.73
C PHE A 181 5.58 -11.23 -10.20
N ILE A 182 5.04 -10.19 -9.56
CA ILE A 182 5.10 -10.06 -8.09
C ILE A 182 4.36 -11.20 -7.41
N PHE A 183 3.18 -11.57 -7.95
CA PHE A 183 2.39 -12.68 -7.43
C PHE A 183 3.14 -14.00 -7.52
N GLU A 184 3.67 -14.37 -8.69
CA GLU A 184 4.42 -15.59 -8.89
C GLU A 184 5.69 -15.63 -8.03
N PHE A 185 6.41 -14.52 -7.92
CA PHE A 185 7.58 -14.41 -7.06
C PHE A 185 7.22 -14.63 -5.58
N ALA A 186 6.14 -14.00 -5.11
CA ALA A 186 5.66 -14.18 -3.75
C ALA A 186 5.18 -15.62 -3.51
N LEU A 187 4.37 -16.15 -4.44
CA LEU A 187 3.81 -17.49 -4.33
C LEU A 187 4.89 -18.56 -4.30
N ASN A 188 5.92 -18.47 -5.14
CA ASN A 188 7.05 -19.40 -5.14
C ASN A 188 7.85 -19.34 -3.82
N GLY A 189 7.91 -18.16 -3.18
CA GLY A 189 8.47 -18.02 -1.83
C GLY A 189 7.59 -18.59 -0.70
N LEU A 190 6.29 -18.77 -0.94
CA LEU A 190 5.31 -19.24 0.04
C LEU A 190 4.97 -20.73 -0.12
N ARG A 191 5.05 -21.28 -1.32
CA ARG A 191 4.70 -22.68 -1.60
C ARG A 191 5.57 -23.68 -0.84
N ILE A 192 4.96 -24.78 -0.46
CA ILE A 192 5.69 -25.95 0.01
C ILE A 192 6.31 -26.62 -1.22
N GLU A 193 7.63 -26.60 -1.35
CA GLU A 193 8.30 -27.48 -2.30
C GLU A 193 8.08 -28.94 -1.88
N LYS A 194 7.34 -29.68 -2.69
CA LYS A 194 7.41 -31.15 -2.61
C LYS A 194 8.81 -31.50 -3.05
N LEU A 195 9.73 -31.75 -2.09
CA LEU A 195 11.02 -32.35 -2.35
C LEU A 195 10.79 -33.60 -3.17
N LYS A 196 11.15 -33.57 -4.44
CA LYS A 196 11.32 -34.81 -5.23
C LYS A 196 12.51 -35.55 -4.61
N VAL A 197 12.22 -36.40 -3.63
CA VAL A 197 13.21 -37.36 -3.13
C VAL A 197 13.48 -38.32 -4.28
N THR A 198 14.48 -38.03 -5.09
CA THR A 198 15.06 -39.01 -5.99
C THR A 198 15.69 -40.07 -5.10
N PRO A 199 15.23 -41.36 -5.12
CA PRO A 199 15.84 -42.39 -4.33
C PRO A 199 17.29 -42.52 -4.80
N LYS A 200 18.25 -42.29 -3.89
CA LYS A 200 19.65 -42.58 -4.17
C LYS A 200 19.76 -44.11 -4.44
N THR A 201 20.03 -44.45 -5.67
CA THR A 201 20.36 -45.85 -6.05
C THR A 201 21.57 -46.28 -5.20
N PRO A 202 21.47 -47.36 -4.43
CA PRO A 202 22.61 -47.84 -3.63
C PRO A 202 23.79 -48.17 -4.54
N PRO A 203 25.03 -47.91 -4.15
CA PRO A 203 26.20 -48.23 -4.94
C PRO A 203 26.28 -49.73 -5.16
N LYS A 204 26.42 -50.16 -6.42
CA LYS A 204 26.70 -51.55 -6.75
C LYS A 204 27.99 -51.97 -6.07
N ARG A 205 27.89 -52.91 -5.13
CA ARG A 205 29.08 -53.61 -4.56
C ARG A 205 29.75 -54.39 -5.70
N LYS A 206 31.02 -54.09 -5.95
CA LYS A 206 31.92 -54.91 -6.72
C LYS A 206 32.44 -56.04 -5.84
#